data_a11eb046df363fdf5b819781bb6481ad
#
_entry.id   a11eb046df363fdf5b819781bb6481ad
#
_cell.length_a   1.000
_cell.length_b   1.000
_cell.length_c   1.000
_cell.angle_alpha   90.00
_cell.angle_beta   90.00
_cell.angle_gamma   90.00
#
_symmetry.space_group_name_H-M   'P 1'
#
loop_
_entity.id
_entity.type
_entity.pdbx_description
1 polymer ?
#
loop_
_entity_poly.entity_id
_entity_poly.type
_entity_poly.pdbx_seq_one_letter_code
_entity_poly.pdbx_strand_id
1 'polypeptide(L)'
;SVGCVITFRDIIIGRGNTQLGGRPHAEIMAIKQASDHPLLQEKNEKEDINFYITLEPCAHETTSPSCAKEIVNFGANRVIYLATDPDNRTNGKGKSIMEKAGIECIETRIYEKENSDILKGYLKQKKTGFPYITLKIGSSINGKIATKNGESKWITNSVCRKRVQLLRSENDGILIGKNSVFVDNPRLNLRDQYESIENKPIFILDTNFEISGFGNLSIFDNVGKNKVHIITSKELKDKVRKDSKFSREVSVQKANKEQRFLN
;
A
#
# COMPACT_ATOMS: atom_id res chain seq x y z
N SER A 1 5.85 -0.63 -0.36
CA SER A 1 6.42 -1.05 -1.66
C SER A 1 7.89 -1.41 -1.47
N VAL A 2 8.35 -2.50 -2.10
CA VAL A 2 9.77 -2.90 -2.11
C VAL A 2 10.49 -2.14 -3.20
N GLY A 3 11.77 -1.82 -2.98
CA GLY A 3 12.69 -1.24 -3.95
C GLY A 3 13.86 -2.16 -4.22
N CYS A 4 14.39 -2.15 -5.45
CA CYS A 4 15.57 -2.89 -5.88
C CYS A 4 16.47 -2.00 -6.73
N VAL A 5 17.77 -2.06 -6.47
CA VAL A 5 18.81 -1.44 -7.30
C VAL A 5 19.82 -2.52 -7.67
N ILE A 6 20.25 -2.54 -8.93
CA ILE A 6 21.28 -3.45 -9.44
C ILE A 6 22.49 -2.61 -9.83
N THR A 7 23.66 -3.00 -9.37
CA THR A 7 24.92 -2.42 -9.79
C THR A 7 25.79 -3.44 -10.53
N PHE A 8 26.61 -2.92 -11.42
CA PHE A 8 27.66 -3.63 -12.09
C PHE A 8 28.95 -2.78 -11.98
N ARG A 9 29.99 -3.31 -11.35
CA ARG A 9 31.21 -2.54 -11.04
C ARG A 9 30.88 -1.19 -10.39
N ASP A 10 30.01 -1.18 -9.36
CA ASP A 10 29.52 0.01 -8.65
C ASP A 10 28.70 1.02 -9.49
N ILE A 11 28.48 0.75 -10.79
CA ILE A 11 27.61 1.57 -11.66
C ILE A 11 26.20 1.03 -11.57
N ILE A 12 25.21 1.89 -11.30
CA ILE A 12 23.81 1.48 -11.29
C ILE A 12 23.35 1.19 -12.71
N ILE A 13 22.95 -0.05 -12.96
CA ILE A 13 22.47 -0.53 -14.27
C ILE A 13 20.96 -0.78 -14.28
N GLY A 14 20.34 -0.95 -13.11
CA GLY A 14 18.89 -1.16 -13.03
C GLY A 14 18.29 -0.67 -11.73
N ARG A 15 17.06 -0.18 -11.81
CA ARG A 15 16.22 0.21 -10.66
C ARG A 15 14.82 -0.33 -10.84
N GLY A 16 14.20 -0.76 -9.76
CA GLY A 16 12.82 -1.23 -9.78
C GLY A 16 12.12 -0.97 -8.45
N ASN A 17 10.82 -0.89 -8.53
CA ASN A 17 9.93 -0.89 -7.37
C ASN A 17 8.74 -1.81 -7.64
N THR A 18 8.15 -2.34 -6.58
CA THR A 18 6.92 -3.13 -6.68
C THR A 18 5.83 -2.31 -7.37
N GLN A 19 5.23 -2.87 -8.41
CA GLN A 19 4.21 -2.21 -9.21
C GLN A 19 2.83 -2.23 -8.52
N LEU A 20 1.89 -1.43 -9.01
CA LEU A 20 0.51 -1.39 -8.54
C LEU A 20 -0.10 -2.79 -8.58
N GLY A 21 -0.86 -3.14 -7.55
CA GLY A 21 -1.39 -4.50 -7.40
C GLY A 21 -0.39 -5.52 -6.84
N GLY A 22 0.83 -5.08 -6.48
CA GLY A 22 1.86 -5.92 -5.85
C GLY A 22 2.73 -6.72 -6.81
N ARG A 23 2.50 -6.62 -8.12
CA ARG A 23 3.28 -7.30 -9.16
C ARG A 23 3.39 -6.47 -10.44
N PRO A 24 4.49 -6.59 -11.23
CA PRO A 24 5.73 -7.30 -10.92
C PRO A 24 6.46 -6.77 -9.68
N HIS A 25 7.28 -7.62 -9.05
CA HIS A 25 8.12 -7.23 -7.92
C HIS A 25 9.27 -6.32 -8.36
N ALA A 26 9.87 -5.62 -7.39
CA ALA A 26 10.95 -4.65 -7.62
C ALA A 26 12.13 -5.26 -8.37
N GLU A 27 12.52 -6.48 -8.01
CA GLU A 27 13.64 -7.21 -8.59
C GLU A 27 13.43 -7.45 -10.09
N ILE A 28 12.23 -7.87 -10.48
CA ILE A 28 11.89 -8.11 -11.90
C ILE A 28 11.96 -6.83 -12.71
N MET A 29 11.49 -5.71 -12.14
CA MET A 29 11.57 -4.40 -12.80
C MET A 29 13.01 -3.93 -12.95
N ALA A 30 13.84 -4.14 -11.92
CA ALA A 30 15.26 -3.79 -11.96
C ALA A 30 16.03 -4.67 -12.96
N ILE A 31 15.77 -5.99 -12.98
CA ILE A 31 16.36 -6.93 -13.95
C ILE A 31 15.99 -6.53 -15.37
N LYS A 32 14.73 -6.23 -15.64
CA LYS A 32 14.27 -5.80 -16.96
C LYS A 32 15.05 -4.56 -17.44
N GLN A 33 15.21 -3.56 -16.59
CA GLN A 33 15.98 -2.37 -16.94
C GLN A 33 17.47 -2.69 -17.14
N ALA A 34 18.04 -3.51 -16.24
CA ALA A 34 19.44 -3.88 -16.31
C ALA A 34 19.79 -4.70 -17.56
N SER A 35 18.90 -5.59 -18.01
CA SER A 35 19.13 -6.46 -19.18
C SER A 35 19.38 -5.69 -20.46
N ASP A 36 18.82 -4.48 -20.59
CA ASP A 36 19.01 -3.61 -21.77
C ASP A 36 20.23 -2.69 -21.62
N HIS A 37 20.98 -2.78 -20.50
CA HIS A 37 22.08 -1.85 -20.23
C HIS A 37 23.36 -2.21 -21.02
N PRO A 38 23.99 -1.25 -21.75
CA PRO A 38 25.13 -1.53 -22.62
C PRO A 38 26.31 -2.22 -21.90
N LEU A 39 26.58 -1.89 -20.65
CA LEU A 39 27.67 -2.49 -19.89
C LEU A 39 27.53 -4.00 -19.67
N LEU A 40 26.32 -4.56 -19.72
CA LEU A 40 26.14 -6.01 -19.62
C LEU A 40 26.48 -6.76 -20.91
N GLN A 41 26.56 -6.06 -22.06
CA GLN A 41 26.96 -6.67 -23.32
C GLN A 41 28.46 -6.94 -23.35
N GLU A 42 29.24 -6.24 -22.52
CA GLU A 42 30.69 -6.38 -22.35
C GLU A 42 31.07 -7.32 -21.21
N LYS A 43 30.10 -8.06 -20.65
CA LYS A 43 30.24 -8.88 -19.44
C LYS A 43 31.22 -10.03 -19.67
N ASN A 44 32.27 -10.10 -18.86
CA ASN A 44 33.10 -11.29 -18.67
C ASN A 44 32.63 -12.08 -17.45
N GLU A 45 32.79 -13.41 -17.43
CA GLU A 45 32.19 -14.36 -16.46
C GLU A 45 32.49 -14.12 -14.97
N LYS A 46 33.35 -13.16 -14.60
CA LYS A 46 33.77 -12.90 -13.22
C LYS A 46 33.38 -11.52 -12.68
N GLU A 47 32.44 -10.84 -13.30
CA GLU A 47 32.17 -9.45 -12.97
C GLU A 47 31.07 -9.29 -11.92
N ASP A 48 31.25 -8.28 -11.03
CA ASP A 48 30.57 -8.05 -9.77
C ASP A 48 29.17 -7.43 -9.99
N ILE A 49 28.12 -8.26 -10.06
CA ILE A 49 26.73 -7.84 -10.13
C ILE A 49 26.15 -7.91 -8.71
N ASN A 50 25.78 -6.75 -8.16
CA ASN A 50 25.23 -6.64 -6.82
C ASN A 50 23.77 -6.19 -6.86
N PHE A 51 22.94 -6.81 -6.04
CA PHE A 51 21.54 -6.43 -5.80
C PHE A 51 21.41 -5.80 -4.42
N TYR A 52 20.75 -4.65 -4.35
CA TYR A 52 20.38 -3.95 -3.13
C TYR A 52 18.86 -3.89 -3.05
N ILE A 53 18.26 -4.54 -2.06
CA ILE A 53 16.83 -4.77 -2.00
C ILE A 53 16.31 -4.39 -0.60
N THR A 54 15.14 -3.77 -0.52
CA THR A 54 14.60 -3.35 0.79
C THR A 54 13.96 -4.48 1.59
N LEU A 55 13.72 -5.66 0.98
CA LEU A 55 13.13 -6.83 1.62
C LEU A 55 13.73 -8.10 1.01
N GLU A 56 13.81 -9.20 1.76
CA GLU A 56 14.27 -10.50 1.27
C GLU A 56 13.52 -10.90 -0.02
N PRO A 57 14.23 -11.29 -1.11
CA PRO A 57 13.62 -11.77 -2.36
C PRO A 57 12.70 -12.97 -2.14
N CYS A 58 11.52 -12.94 -2.75
CA CYS A 58 10.53 -14.00 -2.55
C CYS A 58 11.00 -15.36 -3.07
N ALA A 59 10.66 -16.44 -2.31
CA ALA A 59 10.98 -17.81 -2.64
C ALA A 59 9.83 -18.57 -3.33
N HIS A 60 8.59 -18.08 -3.18
CA HIS A 60 7.40 -18.76 -3.69
C HIS A 60 7.15 -18.45 -5.16
N GLU A 61 6.79 -19.50 -5.88
CA GLU A 61 6.34 -19.42 -7.28
C GLU A 61 4.82 -19.24 -7.33
N THR A 62 4.37 -18.54 -8.35
CA THR A 62 2.95 -18.39 -8.67
C THR A 62 2.79 -18.65 -10.16
N THR A 63 2.30 -17.67 -10.93
CA THR A 63 2.29 -17.67 -12.40
C THR A 63 3.66 -17.32 -13.02
N SER A 64 4.62 -16.90 -12.20
CA SER A 64 5.98 -16.55 -12.56
C SER A 64 6.99 -17.16 -11.58
N PRO A 65 8.26 -17.36 -11.97
CA PRO A 65 9.32 -17.77 -11.07
C PRO A 65 9.45 -16.82 -9.85
N SER A 66 10.06 -17.32 -8.77
CA SER A 66 10.36 -16.50 -7.60
C SER A 66 11.47 -15.49 -7.89
N CYS A 67 11.47 -14.34 -7.22
CA CYS A 67 12.52 -13.34 -7.38
C CYS A 67 13.91 -13.92 -7.08
N ALA A 68 14.02 -14.79 -6.07
CA ALA A 68 15.28 -15.46 -5.75
C ALA A 68 15.82 -16.28 -6.93
N LYS A 69 14.96 -17.01 -7.67
CA LYS A 69 15.36 -17.72 -8.89
C LYS A 69 15.73 -16.79 -10.04
N GLU A 70 14.99 -15.71 -10.25
CA GLU A 70 15.30 -14.74 -11.28
C GLU A 70 16.65 -14.04 -11.03
N ILE A 71 16.98 -13.74 -9.78
CA ILE A 71 18.28 -13.20 -9.36
C ILE A 71 19.41 -14.18 -9.66
N VAL A 72 19.19 -15.48 -9.37
CA VAL A 72 20.14 -16.56 -9.70
C VAL A 72 20.34 -16.63 -11.21
N ASN A 73 19.26 -16.66 -11.99
CA ASN A 73 19.30 -16.73 -13.45
C ASN A 73 19.99 -15.50 -14.10
N PHE A 74 19.86 -14.34 -13.47
CA PHE A 74 20.52 -13.11 -13.91
C PHE A 74 22.03 -13.14 -13.67
N GLY A 75 22.50 -13.99 -12.77
CA GLY A 75 23.91 -14.17 -12.45
C GLY A 75 24.45 -13.14 -11.46
N ALA A 76 23.69 -12.87 -10.39
CA ALA A 76 24.14 -12.04 -9.29
C ALA A 76 25.34 -12.69 -8.55
N ASN A 77 26.29 -11.86 -8.10
CA ASN A 77 27.39 -12.27 -7.23
C ASN A 77 27.00 -12.06 -5.76
N ARG A 78 26.30 -10.95 -5.47
CA ARG A 78 25.94 -10.57 -4.11
C ARG A 78 24.53 -9.99 -4.06
N VAL A 79 23.81 -10.31 -3.00
CA VAL A 79 22.49 -9.74 -2.68
C VAL A 79 22.52 -9.17 -1.26
N ILE A 80 22.33 -7.86 -1.16
CA ILE A 80 22.22 -7.13 0.11
C ILE A 80 20.76 -6.74 0.29
N TYR A 81 20.14 -7.16 1.40
CA TYR A 81 18.76 -6.79 1.71
C TYR A 81 18.62 -6.26 3.13
N LEU A 82 17.61 -5.39 3.36
CA LEU A 82 17.45 -4.65 4.60
C LEU A 82 16.62 -5.37 5.67
N ALA A 83 15.81 -6.34 5.29
CA ALA A 83 14.99 -7.10 6.23
C ALA A 83 14.63 -8.48 5.68
N THR A 84 14.62 -9.47 6.54
CA THR A 84 14.04 -10.79 6.25
C THR A 84 12.51 -10.66 6.12
N ASP A 85 11.93 -11.32 5.11
CA ASP A 85 10.47 -11.30 4.89
C ASP A 85 9.75 -12.12 5.96
N PRO A 86 8.82 -11.54 6.73
CA PRO A 86 8.06 -12.30 7.73
C PRO A 86 7.01 -13.25 7.13
N ASP A 87 6.79 -13.25 5.83
CA ASP A 87 5.89 -14.21 5.16
C ASP A 87 6.50 -15.62 5.21
N ASN A 88 5.79 -16.57 5.83
CA ASN A 88 6.24 -17.96 5.99
C ASN A 88 6.59 -18.68 4.67
N ARG A 89 6.11 -18.18 3.53
CA ARG A 89 6.44 -18.69 2.20
C ARG A 89 7.84 -18.27 1.74
N THR A 90 8.36 -17.17 2.31
CA THR A 90 9.66 -16.57 1.95
C THR A 90 10.67 -16.70 3.07
N ASN A 91 10.36 -16.37 4.29
CA ASN A 91 11.20 -16.25 5.48
C ASN A 91 12.44 -17.16 5.46
N GLY A 92 13.61 -16.62 5.10
CA GLY A 92 14.89 -17.29 4.97
C GLY A 92 15.02 -18.24 3.76
N LYS A 93 13.93 -18.52 3.03
CA LYS A 93 13.95 -19.45 1.89
C LYS A 93 14.51 -18.80 0.64
N GLY A 94 14.24 -17.49 0.44
CA GLY A 94 14.82 -16.72 -0.66
C GLY A 94 16.33 -16.69 -0.55
N LYS A 95 16.82 -16.36 0.64
CA LYS A 95 18.25 -16.45 0.99
C LYS A 95 18.83 -17.82 0.68
N SER A 96 18.19 -18.89 1.16
CA SER A 96 18.67 -20.28 0.97
C SER A 96 18.76 -20.68 -0.52
N ILE A 97 17.82 -20.24 -1.37
CA ILE A 97 17.87 -20.50 -2.82
C ILE A 97 19.11 -19.84 -3.44
N MET A 98 19.38 -18.59 -3.10
CA MET A 98 20.49 -17.82 -3.65
C MET A 98 21.84 -18.32 -3.16
N GLU A 99 21.98 -18.62 -1.85
CA GLU A 99 23.22 -19.16 -1.26
C GLU A 99 23.58 -20.53 -1.85
N LYS A 100 22.59 -21.41 -2.10
CA LYS A 100 22.81 -22.70 -2.78
C LYS A 100 23.32 -22.55 -4.22
N ALA A 101 23.04 -21.42 -4.85
CA ALA A 101 23.57 -21.08 -6.17
C ALA A 101 24.93 -20.35 -6.13
N GLY A 102 25.52 -20.19 -4.93
CA GLY A 102 26.82 -19.54 -4.76
C GLY A 102 26.78 -18.03 -4.61
N ILE A 103 25.60 -17.43 -4.44
CA ILE A 103 25.44 -15.98 -4.26
C ILE A 103 25.68 -15.61 -2.80
N GLU A 104 26.50 -14.60 -2.54
CA GLU A 104 26.69 -14.04 -1.21
C GLU A 104 25.45 -13.24 -0.79
N CYS A 105 24.79 -13.65 0.31
CA CYS A 105 23.57 -13.00 0.81
C CYS A 105 23.84 -12.30 2.15
N ILE A 106 23.67 -10.99 2.18
CA ILE A 106 23.93 -10.13 3.34
C ILE A 106 22.64 -9.44 3.79
N GLU A 107 22.18 -9.72 5.01
CA GLU A 107 21.17 -8.90 5.68
C GLU A 107 21.86 -7.74 6.41
N THR A 108 21.46 -6.50 6.14
CA THR A 108 22.02 -5.30 6.79
C THR A 108 20.95 -4.50 7.50
N ARG A 109 21.30 -3.91 8.66
CA ARG A 109 20.39 -3.09 9.47
C ARG A 109 20.70 -1.58 9.38
N ILE A 110 21.55 -1.18 8.43
CA ILE A 110 22.01 0.22 8.34
C ILE A 110 20.85 1.22 8.26
N TYR A 111 19.75 0.86 7.58
CA TYR A 111 18.55 1.68 7.43
C TYR A 111 17.32 1.00 8.03
N GLU A 112 17.47 0.33 9.16
CA GLU A 112 16.38 -0.48 9.77
C GLU A 112 15.13 0.38 10.07
N LYS A 113 15.31 1.60 10.59
CA LYS A 113 14.21 2.49 10.93
C LYS A 113 13.47 2.97 9.68
N GLU A 114 14.19 3.51 8.71
CA GLU A 114 13.62 4.03 7.46
C GLU A 114 12.93 2.92 6.67
N ASN A 115 13.53 1.75 6.61
CA ASN A 115 12.95 0.58 5.96
C ASN A 115 11.70 0.08 6.68
N SER A 116 11.73 0.03 8.01
CA SER A 116 10.59 -0.32 8.86
C SER A 116 9.42 0.66 8.66
N ASP A 117 9.69 1.96 8.54
CA ASP A 117 8.66 2.97 8.28
C ASP A 117 7.99 2.81 6.90
N ILE A 118 8.77 2.47 5.88
CA ILE A 118 8.26 2.23 4.52
C ILE A 118 7.41 0.93 4.48
N LEU A 119 7.84 -0.11 5.16
CA LEU A 119 7.22 -1.44 5.13
C LEU A 119 6.21 -1.69 6.26
N LYS A 120 5.97 -0.73 7.16
CA LYS A 120 5.16 -0.89 8.39
C LYS A 120 3.79 -1.54 8.17
N GLY A 121 3.10 -1.17 7.10
CA GLY A 121 1.79 -1.75 6.74
C GLY A 121 1.92 -3.24 6.44
N TYR A 122 2.84 -3.59 5.56
CA TYR A 122 3.13 -4.97 5.17
C TYR A 122 3.61 -5.81 6.37
N LEU A 123 4.61 -5.32 7.10
CA LEU A 123 5.18 -6.03 8.23
C LEU A 123 4.15 -6.31 9.33
N LYS A 124 3.30 -5.31 9.65
CA LYS A 124 2.23 -5.49 10.62
C LYS A 124 1.21 -6.52 10.14
N GLN A 125 0.74 -6.38 8.92
CA GLN A 125 -0.25 -7.31 8.36
C GLN A 125 0.27 -8.76 8.34
N LYS A 126 1.52 -8.98 7.95
CA LYS A 126 2.13 -10.31 7.93
C LYS A 126 2.36 -10.90 9.33
N LYS A 127 2.77 -10.07 10.29
CA LYS A 127 3.02 -10.51 11.68
C LYS A 127 1.75 -10.75 12.48
N THR A 128 0.70 -9.98 12.24
CA THR A 128 -0.49 -9.96 13.13
C THR A 128 -1.81 -10.30 12.44
N GLY A 129 -1.85 -10.34 11.11
CA GLY A 129 -3.09 -10.46 10.33
C GLY A 129 -3.91 -9.18 10.25
N PHE A 130 -3.55 -8.12 11.00
CA PHE A 130 -4.29 -6.86 11.05
C PHE A 130 -3.64 -5.76 10.19
N PRO A 131 -4.44 -4.83 9.63
CA PRO A 131 -3.90 -3.69 8.91
C PRO A 131 -3.14 -2.73 9.83
N TYR A 132 -2.24 -1.94 9.26
CA TYR A 132 -1.67 -0.77 9.92
C TYR A 132 -2.66 0.39 9.81
N ILE A 133 -3.02 0.99 10.95
CA ILE A 133 -3.99 2.08 11.01
C ILE A 133 -3.26 3.41 11.24
N THR A 134 -3.48 4.37 10.34
CA THR A 134 -3.03 5.76 10.48
C THR A 134 -4.22 6.63 10.84
N LEU A 135 -4.26 7.15 12.07
CA LEU A 135 -5.28 8.08 12.51
C LEU A 135 -4.90 9.51 12.11
N LYS A 136 -5.77 10.18 11.33
CA LYS A 136 -5.62 11.60 10.97
C LYS A 136 -6.71 12.43 11.62
N ILE A 137 -6.33 13.41 12.43
CA ILE A 137 -7.24 14.36 13.08
C ILE A 137 -6.79 15.77 12.73
N GLY A 138 -7.75 16.65 12.35
CA GLY A 138 -7.52 18.09 12.28
C GLY A 138 -8.06 18.74 13.56
N SER A 139 -7.18 19.29 14.40
CA SER A 139 -7.58 19.94 15.66
C SER A 139 -6.91 21.28 15.85
N SER A 140 -7.54 22.12 16.67
CA SER A 140 -6.92 23.32 17.22
C SER A 140 -5.86 22.95 18.27
N ILE A 141 -5.07 23.92 18.73
CA ILE A 141 -4.01 23.73 19.73
C ILE A 141 -4.54 23.17 21.06
N ASN A 142 -5.79 23.49 21.39
CA ASN A 142 -6.50 22.97 22.59
C ASN A 142 -7.33 21.71 22.30
N GLY A 143 -7.04 21.00 21.20
CA GLY A 143 -7.62 19.69 20.89
C GLY A 143 -9.07 19.71 20.37
N LYS A 144 -9.62 20.87 19.99
CA LYS A 144 -10.99 20.96 19.45
C LYS A 144 -11.03 20.66 17.96
N ILE A 145 -11.99 19.85 17.53
CA ILE A 145 -12.20 19.44 16.12
C ILE A 145 -13.30 20.26 15.43
N ALA A 146 -14.06 21.04 16.18
CA ALA A 146 -15.08 21.98 15.69
C ALA A 146 -15.33 23.07 16.72
N THR A 147 -16.01 24.15 16.32
CA THR A 147 -16.57 25.17 17.21
C THR A 147 -17.77 24.62 17.99
N LYS A 148 -18.31 25.39 18.96
CA LYS A 148 -19.55 25.02 19.66
C LYS A 148 -20.74 24.84 18.70
N ASN A 149 -20.74 25.55 17.56
CA ASN A 149 -21.79 25.49 16.56
C ASN A 149 -21.55 24.39 15.50
N GLY A 150 -20.52 23.54 15.68
CA GLY A 150 -20.19 22.44 14.75
C GLY A 150 -19.37 22.85 13.53
N GLU A 151 -18.95 24.11 13.39
CA GLU A 151 -18.12 24.56 12.28
C GLU A 151 -16.69 24.00 12.42
N SER A 152 -16.21 23.31 11.37
CA SER A 152 -14.88 22.66 11.33
C SER A 152 -13.97 23.22 10.22
N LYS A 153 -14.50 24.06 9.33
CA LYS A 153 -13.74 24.61 8.18
C LYS A 153 -13.30 26.05 8.48
N TRP A 154 -12.01 26.41 8.52
CA TRP A 154 -10.83 25.56 8.35
C TRP A 154 -10.01 25.65 9.63
N ILE A 155 -9.90 24.58 10.40
CA ILE A 155 -9.09 24.53 11.63
C ILE A 155 -7.60 24.46 11.31
N THR A 156 -7.24 23.74 10.23
CA THR A 156 -5.86 23.60 9.78
C THR A 156 -5.58 24.41 8.52
N ASN A 157 -4.34 24.87 8.36
CA ASN A 157 -3.89 25.66 7.22
C ASN A 157 -3.75 24.84 5.92
N SER A 158 -3.43 25.51 4.80
CA SER A 158 -3.28 24.86 3.49
C SER A 158 -2.14 23.86 3.43
N VAL A 159 -1.03 24.10 4.14
CA VAL A 159 0.11 23.18 4.21
C VAL A 159 -0.29 21.85 4.85
N CYS A 160 -1.00 21.90 5.98
CA CYS A 160 -1.55 20.71 6.62
C CYS A 160 -2.49 19.94 5.70
N ARG A 161 -3.35 20.66 4.94
CA ARG A 161 -4.26 20.02 3.99
C ARG A 161 -3.54 19.34 2.82
N LYS A 162 -2.42 19.93 2.31
CA LYS A 162 -1.55 19.26 1.33
C LYS A 162 -0.94 17.98 1.90
N ARG A 163 -0.49 18.00 3.17
CA ARG A 163 0.02 16.81 3.85
C ARG A 163 -1.00 15.68 3.93
N VAL A 164 -2.30 16.01 4.06
CA VAL A 164 -3.38 15.00 4.02
C VAL A 164 -3.48 14.30 2.67
N GLN A 165 -3.18 14.97 1.55
CA GLN A 165 -3.14 14.31 0.24
C GLN A 165 -2.03 13.28 0.16
N LEU A 166 -0.83 13.61 0.68
CA LEU A 166 0.26 12.66 0.81
C LEU A 166 -0.14 11.45 1.67
N LEU A 167 -0.70 11.67 2.86
CA LEU A 167 -1.17 10.58 3.72
C LEU A 167 -2.20 9.67 3.01
N ARG A 168 -3.10 10.23 2.21
CA ARG A 168 -4.04 9.41 1.42
C ARG A 168 -3.33 8.59 0.34
N SER A 169 -2.33 9.16 -0.33
CA SER A 169 -1.58 8.44 -1.37
C SER A 169 -0.77 7.27 -0.81
N GLU A 170 -0.28 7.40 0.41
CA GLU A 170 0.54 6.39 1.11
C GLU A 170 -0.27 5.24 1.72
N ASN A 171 -1.60 5.36 1.84
CA ASN A 171 -2.46 4.33 2.43
C ASN A 171 -3.26 3.59 1.35
N ASP A 172 -3.64 2.34 1.62
CA ASP A 172 -4.37 1.49 0.69
C ASP A 172 -5.89 1.73 0.70
N GLY A 173 -6.41 2.41 1.72
CA GLY A 173 -7.82 2.74 1.85
C GLY A 173 -8.09 3.86 2.85
N ILE A 174 -9.30 4.43 2.81
CA ILE A 174 -9.74 5.50 3.69
C ILE A 174 -10.95 5.01 4.47
N LEU A 175 -10.88 5.06 5.81
CA LEU A 175 -12.00 4.75 6.69
C LEU A 175 -12.58 6.04 7.27
N ILE A 176 -13.92 6.19 7.23
CA ILE A 176 -14.63 7.36 7.75
C ILE A 176 -15.94 6.95 8.43
N GLY A 177 -16.33 7.64 9.48
CA GLY A 177 -17.66 7.48 10.08
C GLY A 177 -18.74 8.23 9.30
N LYS A 178 -19.99 7.71 9.32
CA LYS A 178 -21.13 8.34 8.64
C LYS A 178 -21.34 9.81 9.04
N ASN A 179 -21.16 10.15 10.32
CA ASN A 179 -21.38 11.52 10.78
C ASN A 179 -20.44 12.52 10.09
N SER A 180 -19.17 12.13 9.88
CA SER A 180 -18.23 12.97 9.12
C SER A 180 -18.63 13.09 7.66
N VAL A 181 -19.25 12.05 7.08
CA VAL A 181 -19.78 12.11 5.72
C VAL A 181 -20.94 13.11 5.64
N PHE A 182 -21.85 13.09 6.61
CA PHE A 182 -23.02 13.99 6.62
C PHE A 182 -22.65 15.44 6.91
N VAL A 183 -21.78 15.68 7.88
CA VAL A 183 -21.40 17.04 8.31
C VAL A 183 -20.46 17.71 7.30
N ASP A 184 -19.43 17.00 6.85
CA ASP A 184 -18.38 17.58 6.01
C ASP A 184 -18.64 17.44 4.52
N ASN A 185 -19.54 16.54 4.10
CA ASN A 185 -19.83 16.17 2.72
C ASN A 185 -18.55 16.02 1.86
N PRO A 186 -17.59 15.16 2.27
CA PRO A 186 -16.27 15.12 1.68
C PRO A 186 -16.27 14.29 0.38
N ARG A 187 -15.39 14.65 -0.56
CA ARG A 187 -15.13 13.83 -1.76
C ARG A 187 -14.11 12.72 -1.52
N LEU A 188 -13.16 12.92 -0.60
CA LEU A 188 -12.05 12.02 -0.24
C LEU A 188 -11.15 11.54 -1.39
N ASN A 189 -11.25 12.13 -2.56
CA ASN A 189 -10.37 11.86 -3.70
C ASN A 189 -8.95 12.41 -3.50
N LEU A 190 -8.00 11.86 -4.27
CA LEU A 190 -6.68 12.44 -4.43
C LEU A 190 -6.76 13.65 -5.36
N ARG A 191 -5.96 14.68 -5.07
CA ARG A 191 -5.97 15.98 -5.76
C ARG A 191 -4.54 16.51 -5.91
N ASP A 192 -4.43 17.59 -6.67
CA ASP A 192 -3.16 18.28 -6.92
C ASP A 192 -2.13 17.34 -7.58
N GLN A 193 -0.91 17.35 -7.11
CA GLN A 193 0.18 16.51 -7.63
C GLN A 193 -0.06 14.98 -7.50
N TYR A 194 -1.12 14.56 -6.83
CA TYR A 194 -1.47 13.14 -6.63
C TYR A 194 -2.64 12.67 -7.51
N GLU A 195 -3.16 13.51 -8.42
CA GLU A 195 -4.31 13.16 -9.28
C GLU A 195 -4.04 11.99 -10.22
N SER A 196 -2.79 11.80 -10.62
CA SER A 196 -2.36 10.66 -11.46
C SER A 196 -2.32 9.32 -10.71
N ILE A 197 -2.39 9.34 -9.38
CA ILE A 197 -2.41 8.14 -8.56
C ILE A 197 -3.84 7.61 -8.50
N GLU A 198 -4.00 6.29 -8.62
CA GLU A 198 -5.29 5.64 -8.50
C GLU A 198 -5.97 5.99 -7.17
N ASN A 199 -7.24 6.39 -7.24
CA ASN A 199 -8.02 6.72 -6.07
C ASN A 199 -8.23 5.49 -5.17
N LYS A 200 -8.14 5.71 -3.86
CA LYS A 200 -8.20 4.65 -2.86
C LYS A 200 -9.65 4.26 -2.54
N PRO A 201 -9.93 2.98 -2.25
CA PRO A 201 -11.24 2.57 -1.75
C PRO A 201 -11.61 3.32 -0.47
N ILE A 202 -12.87 3.67 -0.34
CA ILE A 202 -13.42 4.39 0.81
C ILE A 202 -14.34 3.46 1.57
N PHE A 203 -14.13 3.33 2.87
CA PHE A 203 -14.94 2.52 3.78
C PHE A 203 -15.72 3.46 4.71
N ILE A 204 -17.06 3.35 4.72
CA ILE A 204 -17.94 4.17 5.55
C ILE A 204 -18.52 3.29 6.65
N LEU A 205 -18.25 3.64 7.91
CA LEU A 205 -18.89 2.98 9.06
C LEU A 205 -20.26 3.60 9.28
N ASP A 206 -21.31 2.84 9.00
CA ASP A 206 -22.71 3.25 9.15
C ASP A 206 -23.53 2.10 9.78
N THR A 207 -23.49 2.00 11.08
CA THR A 207 -24.10 0.92 11.87
C THR A 207 -25.58 0.69 11.51
N ASN A 208 -26.33 1.77 11.26
CA ASN A 208 -27.78 1.72 11.03
C ASN A 208 -28.18 1.84 9.57
N PHE A 209 -27.22 1.96 8.66
CA PHE A 209 -27.45 2.19 7.23
C PHE A 209 -28.27 3.47 6.95
N GLU A 210 -27.95 4.54 7.65
CA GLU A 210 -28.67 5.82 7.53
C GLU A 210 -28.30 6.59 6.27
N ILE A 211 -27.12 6.29 5.68
CA ILE A 211 -26.65 6.94 4.45
C ILE A 211 -27.62 6.74 3.27
N SER A 212 -28.43 5.70 3.30
CA SER A 212 -29.45 5.42 2.28
C SER A 212 -30.55 6.49 2.21
N GLY A 213 -30.80 7.22 3.30
CA GLY A 213 -31.79 8.30 3.37
C GLY A 213 -31.26 9.67 2.94
N PHE A 214 -29.97 9.81 2.70
CA PHE A 214 -29.34 11.07 2.33
C PHE A 214 -29.25 11.21 0.80
N GLY A 215 -29.61 12.40 0.31
CA GLY A 215 -29.53 12.75 -1.11
C GLY A 215 -28.07 12.87 -1.61
N ASN A 216 -27.80 13.88 -2.41
CA ASN A 216 -26.50 14.06 -3.08
C ASN A 216 -25.33 14.25 -2.11
N LEU A 217 -24.62 13.17 -1.82
CA LEU A 217 -23.37 13.19 -1.05
C LEU A 217 -22.18 13.17 -2.03
N SER A 218 -21.30 14.15 -1.90
CA SER A 218 -20.13 14.33 -2.77
C SER A 218 -19.17 13.12 -2.80
N ILE A 219 -19.26 12.25 -1.81
CA ILE A 219 -18.47 11.00 -1.76
C ILE A 219 -18.86 10.04 -2.90
N PHE A 220 -20.10 10.16 -3.41
CA PHE A 220 -20.60 9.35 -4.51
C PHE A 220 -20.43 9.99 -5.89
N ASP A 221 -20.07 11.28 -5.98
CA ASP A 221 -19.87 11.97 -7.26
C ASP A 221 -18.75 11.36 -8.11
N ASN A 222 -17.83 10.65 -7.47
CA ASN A 222 -16.65 10.05 -8.11
C ASN A 222 -16.64 8.51 -8.03
N VAL A 223 -17.82 7.89 -7.97
CA VAL A 223 -17.95 6.43 -7.82
C VAL A 223 -17.26 5.67 -8.96
N GLY A 224 -17.13 6.24 -10.16
CA GLY A 224 -16.31 5.68 -11.25
C GLY A 224 -14.79 5.71 -10.99
N LYS A 225 -14.33 6.48 -9.98
CA LYS A 225 -12.91 6.63 -9.64
C LYS A 225 -12.54 6.03 -8.28
N ASN A 226 -13.52 5.93 -7.35
CA ASN A 226 -13.32 5.38 -6.01
C ASN A 226 -14.32 4.26 -5.76
N LYS A 227 -13.85 3.11 -5.30
CA LYS A 227 -14.74 2.06 -4.78
C LYS A 227 -15.23 2.49 -3.40
N VAL A 228 -16.54 2.58 -3.20
CA VAL A 228 -17.13 2.93 -1.91
C VAL A 228 -17.74 1.69 -1.26
N HIS A 229 -17.36 1.42 -0.02
CA HIS A 229 -17.83 0.29 0.78
C HIS A 229 -18.56 0.82 2.02
N ILE A 230 -19.83 0.45 2.22
CA ILE A 230 -20.59 0.79 3.43
C ILE A 230 -20.56 -0.42 4.34
N ILE A 231 -20.06 -0.23 5.56
CA ILE A 231 -20.00 -1.27 6.60
C ILE A 231 -21.12 -1.01 7.59
N THR A 232 -22.07 -1.94 7.71
CA THR A 232 -23.25 -1.81 8.56
C THR A 232 -23.47 -3.06 9.40
N SER A 233 -24.11 -2.90 10.57
CA SER A 233 -24.60 -4.03 11.39
C SER A 233 -26.03 -4.43 11.06
N LYS A 234 -26.74 -3.62 10.25
CA LYS A 234 -28.14 -3.86 9.89
C LYS A 234 -28.26 -5.01 8.88
N GLU A 235 -29.23 -5.90 9.08
CA GLU A 235 -29.60 -6.86 8.04
C GLU A 235 -30.28 -6.12 6.90
N LEU A 236 -29.65 -6.18 5.75
CA LEU A 236 -30.21 -5.59 4.54
C LEU A 236 -31.09 -6.62 3.86
N LYS A 237 -32.38 -6.32 3.75
CA LYS A 237 -33.27 -7.07 2.85
C LYS A 237 -32.83 -6.81 1.41
N ASP A 238 -32.97 -7.80 0.52
CA ASP A 238 -32.49 -7.76 -0.89
C ASP A 238 -32.94 -6.52 -1.70
N LYS A 239 -33.99 -5.83 -1.25
CA LYS A 239 -34.46 -4.56 -1.86
C LYS A 239 -33.41 -3.44 -1.85
N VAL A 240 -32.56 -3.37 -0.84
CA VAL A 240 -31.55 -2.28 -0.72
C VAL A 240 -30.39 -2.47 -1.70
N ARG A 241 -30.08 -3.73 -2.06
CA ARG A 241 -29.07 -4.03 -3.08
C ARG A 241 -29.45 -3.60 -4.49
N LYS A 242 -30.75 -3.35 -4.74
CA LYS A 242 -31.30 -2.95 -6.05
C LYS A 242 -31.63 -1.47 -6.14
N ASP A 243 -31.36 -0.69 -5.10
CA ASP A 243 -31.63 0.75 -5.14
C ASP A 243 -30.69 1.42 -6.12
N SER A 244 -31.25 2.01 -7.17
CA SER A 244 -30.55 2.63 -8.30
C SER A 244 -29.64 3.82 -7.92
N LYS A 245 -29.73 4.31 -6.67
CA LYS A 245 -28.84 5.33 -6.11
C LYS A 245 -27.42 4.84 -5.85
N PHE A 246 -27.23 3.54 -5.67
CA PHE A 246 -25.91 2.94 -5.49
C PHE A 246 -25.50 2.32 -6.82
N SER A 247 -24.55 2.93 -7.49
CA SER A 247 -23.96 2.36 -8.70
C SER A 247 -23.33 0.99 -8.39
N ARG A 248 -23.03 0.20 -9.45
CA ARG A 248 -22.37 -1.12 -9.32
C ARG A 248 -21.06 -1.12 -8.53
N GLU A 249 -20.51 0.05 -8.24
CA GLU A 249 -19.23 0.24 -7.55
C GLU A 249 -19.38 0.52 -6.05
N VAL A 250 -20.61 0.62 -5.54
CA VAL A 250 -20.89 0.72 -4.10
C VAL A 250 -21.23 -0.66 -3.57
N SER A 251 -20.44 -1.16 -2.63
CA SER A 251 -20.73 -2.40 -1.93
C SER A 251 -21.19 -2.14 -0.50
N VAL A 252 -22.15 -2.93 -0.04
CA VAL A 252 -22.64 -2.87 1.34
C VAL A 252 -22.30 -4.19 2.02
N GLN A 253 -21.59 -4.14 3.12
CA GLN A 253 -21.11 -5.31 3.87
C GLN A 253 -21.66 -5.30 5.28
N LYS A 254 -22.17 -6.45 5.75
CA LYS A 254 -22.56 -6.65 7.13
C LYS A 254 -21.33 -7.02 7.96
N ALA A 255 -21.07 -6.24 9.02
CA ALA A 255 -20.04 -6.60 9.99
C ALA A 255 -20.52 -7.79 10.84
N ASN A 256 -19.72 -8.84 10.95
CA ASN A 256 -19.99 -9.98 11.81
C ASN A 256 -19.89 -9.56 13.30
N LYS A 257 -20.63 -10.25 14.19
CA LYS A 257 -20.64 -9.94 15.63
C LYS A 257 -19.25 -9.92 16.27
N GLU A 258 -18.34 -10.77 15.82
CA GLU A 258 -16.95 -10.86 16.28
C GLU A 258 -16.09 -9.63 15.91
N GLN A 259 -16.48 -8.88 14.90
CA GLN A 259 -15.80 -7.64 14.48
C GLN A 259 -16.24 -6.41 15.28
N ARG A 260 -17.19 -6.57 16.21
CA ARG A 260 -17.73 -5.47 17.04
C ARG A 260 -16.84 -5.06 18.21
N PHE A 261 -15.77 -5.78 18.52
CA PHE A 261 -14.95 -5.59 19.72
C PHE A 261 -13.60 -4.93 19.47
N LEU A 262 -13.54 -3.97 18.56
CA LEU A 262 -12.45 -3.01 18.52
C LEU A 262 -13.02 -1.59 18.76
N ASN A 263 -13.61 -1.42 19.93
CA ASN A 263 -13.85 -0.11 20.54
C ASN A 263 -12.65 0.28 21.38
#